data_094e2bee74d0127af29172086bec2d69
#
_entry.id   094e2bee74d0127af29172086bec2d69
#
_cell.length_a   1.000
_cell.length_b   1.000
_cell.length_c   1.000
_cell.angle_alpha   90.00
_cell.angle_beta   90.00
_cell.angle_gamma   90.00
#
_symmetry.space_group_name_H-M   'P 1'
#
loop_
_entity.id
_entity.type
_entity.pdbx_description
1 polymer ?
#
loop_
_entity_poly.entity_id
_entity_poly.type
_entity_poly.pdbx_seq_one_letter_code
_entity_poly.pdbx_strand_id
1 'polypeptide(L)'
;MFDIITDSACDLTPETAAKLNIEIVPFYVSLDGEHYRKEGKEIAVRDFYQFMVDNPSAYPKTSLPSLEDFETAFRAHAEAGRPVLCLCFTSKMSGCVGSARNARELVLEDYPDAKIEVMDSTAATVTESIVVENAVAMRDAGCSLDEAVDWLSAERATNQIFFTVGNLDYLIKGGRIGKVTGRAANMLGIKPMILFKDGEIFSGGMSYSRMASMTSSPLFIRVAQSTVIFAPIFQLGCFRASALVTVSS
;
A
#
# COMPACT_ATOMS: atom_id res chain seq x y z
N MET A 1 -15.95 -3.96 -19.45
CA MET A 1 -14.57 -3.54 -19.06
C MET A 1 -14.72 -2.49 -17.98
N PHE A 2 -13.91 -2.49 -16.94
CA PHE A 2 -13.93 -1.51 -15.84
C PHE A 2 -12.55 -0.86 -15.70
N ASP A 3 -12.52 0.34 -15.12
CA ASP A 3 -11.27 1.04 -14.80
C ASP A 3 -10.85 0.72 -13.35
N ILE A 4 -9.57 0.89 -13.06
CA ILE A 4 -9.01 0.59 -11.76
C ILE A 4 -8.40 1.86 -11.17
N ILE A 5 -8.84 2.19 -9.96
CA ILE A 5 -8.28 3.24 -9.12
C ILE A 5 -7.67 2.60 -7.89
N THR A 6 -6.55 3.09 -7.43
CA THR A 6 -5.94 2.69 -6.15
C THR A 6 -5.33 3.91 -5.47
N ASP A 7 -4.85 3.77 -4.25
CA ASP A 7 -4.08 4.83 -3.60
C ASP A 7 -2.56 4.57 -3.66
N SER A 8 -1.77 5.56 -3.26
CA SER A 8 -0.30 5.47 -3.40
C SER A 8 0.38 4.51 -2.42
N ALA A 9 -0.35 3.98 -1.42
CA ALA A 9 0.21 2.99 -0.52
C ALA A 9 0.43 1.61 -1.18
N CYS A 10 -0.05 1.45 -2.42
CA CYS A 10 0.24 0.27 -3.25
C CYS A 10 1.71 0.19 -3.73
N ASP A 11 2.53 1.22 -3.52
CA ASP A 11 3.94 1.29 -3.93
C ASP A 11 4.22 1.08 -5.44
N LEU A 12 3.20 1.20 -6.30
CA LEU A 12 3.40 1.14 -7.75
C LEU A 12 4.02 2.44 -8.26
N THR A 13 5.03 2.31 -9.13
CA THR A 13 5.63 3.50 -9.75
C THR A 13 4.68 4.14 -10.76
N PRO A 14 4.80 5.45 -11.01
CA PRO A 14 4.00 6.12 -12.05
C PRO A 14 4.10 5.44 -13.41
N GLU A 15 5.29 4.95 -13.78
CA GLU A 15 5.51 4.23 -15.03
C GLU A 15 4.74 2.90 -15.08
N THR A 16 4.73 2.17 -13.94
CA THR A 16 3.98 0.91 -13.83
C THR A 16 2.48 1.19 -13.86
N ALA A 17 2.01 2.20 -13.14
CA ALA A 17 0.60 2.60 -13.14
C ALA A 17 0.12 2.97 -14.55
N ALA A 18 0.91 3.77 -15.28
CA ALA A 18 0.60 4.14 -16.66
C ALA A 18 0.57 2.92 -17.59
N LYS A 19 1.54 2.01 -17.45
CA LYS A 19 1.61 0.76 -18.25
C LYS A 19 0.40 -0.15 -18.00
N LEU A 20 -0.04 -0.23 -16.75
CA LEU A 20 -1.19 -1.05 -16.33
C LEU A 20 -2.54 -0.34 -16.54
N ASN A 21 -2.52 0.93 -17.01
CA ASN A 21 -3.72 1.76 -17.16
C ASN A 21 -4.56 1.78 -15.88
N ILE A 22 -3.93 2.20 -14.78
CA ILE A 22 -4.58 2.42 -13.48
C ILE A 22 -4.36 3.86 -13.04
N GLU A 23 -5.30 4.39 -12.28
CA GLU A 23 -5.20 5.71 -11.66
C GLU A 23 -4.79 5.57 -10.20
N ILE A 24 -3.83 6.41 -9.75
CA ILE A 24 -3.38 6.46 -8.36
C ILE A 24 -3.84 7.77 -7.72
N VAL A 25 -4.63 7.66 -6.66
CA VAL A 25 -5.01 8.78 -5.77
C VAL A 25 -3.96 8.87 -4.66
N PRO A 26 -3.17 9.95 -4.60
CA PRO A 26 -2.02 10.00 -3.71
C PRO A 26 -2.40 10.26 -2.24
N PHE A 27 -1.70 9.60 -1.33
CA PHE A 27 -1.61 10.04 0.05
C PHE A 27 -0.92 11.39 0.14
N TYR A 28 -1.10 12.07 1.25
CA TYR A 28 -0.37 13.27 1.59
C TYR A 28 0.77 12.93 2.55
N VAL A 29 1.90 13.59 2.37
CA VAL A 29 3.07 13.50 3.23
C VAL A 29 3.50 14.89 3.69
N SER A 30 3.98 14.97 4.93
CA SER A 30 4.48 16.20 5.52
C SER A 30 5.84 15.96 6.17
N LEU A 31 6.82 16.77 5.82
CA LEU A 31 8.17 16.72 6.38
C LEU A 31 8.29 17.44 7.72
N ASP A 32 7.48 18.47 7.92
CA ASP A 32 7.48 19.35 9.09
C ASP A 32 6.29 19.11 10.04
N GLY A 33 5.31 18.30 9.61
CA GLY A 33 4.09 17.99 10.34
C GLY A 33 2.98 19.03 10.19
N GLU A 34 3.19 20.08 9.38
CA GLU A 34 2.27 21.20 9.16
C GLU A 34 1.85 21.29 7.69
N HIS A 35 2.79 21.23 6.76
CA HIS A 35 2.54 21.36 5.32
C HIS A 35 2.47 19.98 4.67
N TYR A 36 1.29 19.64 4.18
CA TYR A 36 1.03 18.38 3.53
C TYR A 36 1.07 18.53 2.00
N ARG A 37 1.76 17.59 1.33
CA ARG A 37 1.95 17.54 -0.12
C ARG A 37 1.57 16.18 -0.67
N LYS A 38 1.00 16.14 -1.86
CA LYS A 38 0.61 14.89 -2.54
C LYS A 38 1.87 14.11 -2.93
N GLU A 39 1.97 12.87 -2.41
CA GLU A 39 3.06 11.96 -2.70
C GLU A 39 3.13 11.63 -4.21
N GLY A 40 4.33 11.67 -4.76
CA GLY A 40 4.56 11.39 -6.18
C GLY A 40 4.10 12.48 -7.15
N LYS A 41 3.29 13.45 -6.71
CA LYS A 41 2.85 14.60 -7.53
C LYS A 41 3.52 15.91 -7.11
N GLU A 42 3.46 16.26 -5.83
CA GLU A 42 3.98 17.54 -5.29
C GLU A 42 5.31 17.36 -4.57
N ILE A 43 5.63 16.15 -4.19
CA ILE A 43 6.93 15.76 -3.67
C ILE A 43 7.30 14.40 -4.25
N ALA A 44 8.50 14.30 -4.82
CA ALA A 44 8.99 13.03 -5.32
C ALA A 44 9.24 12.07 -4.16
N VAL A 45 8.87 10.80 -4.33
CA VAL A 45 9.06 9.75 -3.33
C VAL A 45 10.53 9.67 -2.89
N ARG A 46 11.48 9.83 -3.83
CA ARG A 46 12.91 9.84 -3.53
C ARG A 46 13.31 10.99 -2.60
N ASP A 47 12.78 12.19 -2.84
CA ASP A 47 13.12 13.38 -2.06
C ASP A 47 12.56 13.27 -0.63
N PHE A 48 11.38 12.67 -0.49
CA PHE A 48 10.81 12.36 0.81
C PHE A 48 11.71 11.43 1.63
N TYR A 49 12.18 10.33 1.04
CA TYR A 49 13.08 9.41 1.71
C TYR A 49 14.49 9.98 1.92
N GLN A 50 15.00 10.80 1.00
CA GLN A 50 16.28 11.48 1.18
C GLN A 50 16.22 12.42 2.38
N PHE A 51 15.12 13.15 2.54
CA PHE A 51 14.92 13.98 3.73
C PHE A 51 15.01 13.16 5.03
N MET A 52 14.40 11.96 5.09
CA MET A 52 14.49 11.09 6.27
C MET A 52 15.91 10.61 6.55
N VAL A 53 16.71 10.35 5.50
CA VAL A 53 18.12 9.99 5.62
C VAL A 53 18.93 11.15 6.19
N ASP A 54 18.71 12.35 5.67
CA ASP A 54 19.45 13.56 6.06
C ASP A 54 19.03 14.06 7.45
N ASN A 55 17.83 13.68 7.90
CA ASN A 55 17.23 14.11 9.17
C ASN A 55 16.74 12.92 10.01
N PRO A 56 17.64 12.09 10.55
CA PRO A 56 17.30 10.82 11.23
C PRO A 56 16.47 11.00 12.51
N SER A 57 16.37 12.21 13.03
CA SER A 57 15.52 12.56 14.19
C SER A 57 14.14 13.11 13.78
N ALA A 58 13.92 13.32 12.49
CA ALA A 58 12.62 13.75 11.99
C ALA A 58 11.69 12.55 11.80
N TYR A 59 10.42 12.77 12.14
CA TYR A 59 9.36 11.78 11.93
C TYR A 59 8.27 12.40 11.06
N PRO A 60 8.41 12.31 9.73
CA PRO A 60 7.40 12.78 8.78
C PRO A 60 6.03 12.20 9.09
N LYS A 61 4.99 12.96 8.76
CA LYS A 61 3.60 12.55 8.94
C LYS A 61 2.96 12.24 7.60
N THR A 62 1.91 11.45 7.64
CA THR A 62 1.08 11.15 6.47
C THR A 62 -0.38 11.46 6.77
N SER A 63 -1.14 11.78 5.73
CA SER A 63 -2.59 11.86 5.77
C SER A 63 -3.17 11.07 4.60
N LEU A 64 -4.35 10.51 4.80
CA LEU A 64 -5.07 9.79 3.76
C LEU A 64 -5.48 10.74 2.62
N PRO A 65 -5.74 10.24 1.42
CA PRO A 65 -6.35 11.02 0.35
C PRO A 65 -7.66 11.66 0.80
N SER A 66 -7.89 12.90 0.43
CA SER A 66 -9.11 13.61 0.81
C SER A 66 -10.34 13.02 0.10
N LEU A 67 -11.52 13.36 0.63
CA LEU A 67 -12.77 13.05 -0.05
C LEU A 67 -12.81 13.67 -1.46
N GLU A 68 -12.36 14.91 -1.59
CA GLU A 68 -12.31 15.64 -2.87
C GLU A 68 -11.39 14.97 -3.90
N ASP A 69 -10.27 14.37 -3.47
CA ASP A 69 -9.37 13.65 -4.37
C ASP A 69 -10.07 12.44 -5.00
N PHE A 70 -10.77 11.63 -4.18
CA PHE A 70 -11.54 10.49 -4.67
C PHE A 70 -12.76 10.92 -5.47
N GLU A 71 -13.47 11.96 -5.02
CA GLU A 71 -14.62 12.50 -5.74
C GLU A 71 -14.24 12.95 -7.14
N THR A 72 -13.12 13.68 -7.27
CA THR A 72 -12.61 14.13 -8.57
C THR A 72 -12.32 12.94 -9.50
N ALA A 73 -11.65 11.90 -8.98
CA ALA A 73 -11.36 10.71 -9.75
C ALA A 73 -12.65 9.98 -10.17
N PHE A 74 -13.58 9.75 -9.25
CA PHE A 74 -14.82 9.03 -9.53
C PHE A 74 -15.73 9.78 -10.50
N ARG A 75 -15.84 11.11 -10.40
CA ARG A 75 -16.65 11.93 -11.31
C ARG A 75 -16.18 11.80 -12.75
N ALA A 76 -14.88 11.84 -12.99
CA ALA A 76 -14.33 11.69 -14.32
C ALA A 76 -14.72 10.36 -15.00
N HIS A 77 -14.78 9.28 -14.22
CA HIS A 77 -15.21 7.98 -14.73
C HIS A 77 -16.74 7.87 -14.86
N ALA A 78 -17.49 8.43 -13.90
CA ALA A 78 -18.95 8.46 -13.96
C ALA A 78 -19.47 9.24 -15.18
N GLU A 79 -18.90 10.43 -15.45
CA GLU A 79 -19.20 11.23 -16.64
C GLU A 79 -18.90 10.49 -17.96
N ALA A 80 -17.85 9.67 -17.95
CA ALA A 80 -17.49 8.85 -19.10
C ALA A 80 -18.32 7.56 -19.22
N GLY A 81 -19.21 7.27 -18.25
CA GLY A 81 -20.01 6.05 -18.19
C GLY A 81 -19.19 4.79 -17.99
N ARG A 82 -18.01 4.90 -17.35
CA ARG A 82 -17.09 3.79 -17.15
C ARG A 82 -17.19 3.22 -15.72
N PRO A 83 -17.46 1.91 -15.57
CA PRO A 83 -17.41 1.26 -14.28
C PRO A 83 -16.01 1.34 -13.65
N VAL A 84 -15.95 1.46 -12.33
CA VAL A 84 -14.70 1.64 -11.56
C VAL A 84 -14.60 0.62 -10.45
N LEU A 85 -13.45 0.01 -10.30
CA LEU A 85 -12.99 -0.68 -9.09
C LEU A 85 -11.93 0.17 -8.39
N CYS A 86 -12.26 0.68 -7.21
CA CYS A 86 -11.33 1.41 -6.35
C CYS A 86 -10.81 0.47 -5.25
N LEU A 87 -9.53 0.16 -5.30
CA LEU A 87 -8.82 -0.66 -4.31
C LEU A 87 -8.08 0.26 -3.35
N CYS A 88 -8.40 0.19 -2.06
CA CYS A 88 -7.82 1.07 -1.07
C CYS A 88 -6.96 0.32 -0.06
N PHE A 89 -5.94 1.00 0.43
CA PHE A 89 -5.15 0.60 1.59
C PHE A 89 -6.02 0.16 2.76
N THR A 90 -5.56 -0.83 3.52
CA THR A 90 -6.32 -1.45 4.60
C THR A 90 -7.00 -0.47 5.56
N SER A 91 -8.28 -0.68 5.79
CA SER A 91 -9.10 0.11 6.75
C SER A 91 -8.64 -0.05 8.22
N LYS A 92 -7.82 -1.05 8.51
CA LYS A 92 -7.26 -1.28 9.87
C LYS A 92 -6.16 -0.29 10.24
N MET A 93 -5.55 0.36 9.25
CA MET A 93 -4.43 1.29 9.45
C MET A 93 -4.70 2.70 8.96
N SER A 94 -5.74 2.90 8.13
CA SER A 94 -6.10 4.20 7.54
C SER A 94 -7.60 4.35 7.37
N GLY A 95 -8.08 5.58 7.41
CA GLY A 95 -9.45 5.93 7.02
C GLY A 95 -9.68 6.01 5.51
N CYS A 96 -8.71 5.62 4.68
CA CYS A 96 -8.74 5.77 3.22
C CYS A 96 -10.00 5.17 2.59
N VAL A 97 -10.36 3.93 2.96
CA VAL A 97 -11.59 3.26 2.50
C VAL A 97 -12.84 4.09 2.82
N GLY A 98 -12.87 4.69 4.02
CA GLY A 98 -13.98 5.55 4.45
C GLY A 98 -14.09 6.81 3.60
N SER A 99 -12.96 7.46 3.32
CA SER A 99 -12.90 8.63 2.44
C SER A 99 -13.41 8.31 1.03
N ALA A 100 -12.93 7.20 0.44
CA ALA A 100 -13.36 6.75 -0.88
C ALA A 100 -14.85 6.40 -0.93
N ARG A 101 -15.38 5.70 0.10
CA ARG A 101 -16.82 5.38 0.17
C ARG A 101 -17.69 6.62 0.28
N ASN A 102 -17.30 7.60 1.09
CA ASN A 102 -18.04 8.86 1.20
C ASN A 102 -18.02 9.63 -0.13
N ALA A 103 -16.88 9.66 -0.82
CA ALA A 103 -16.78 10.26 -2.15
C ALA A 103 -17.68 9.56 -3.17
N ARG A 104 -17.73 8.22 -3.14
CA ARG A 104 -18.66 7.43 -3.97
C ARG A 104 -20.11 7.85 -3.75
N GLU A 105 -20.57 7.95 -2.50
CA GLU A 105 -21.95 8.35 -2.20
C GLU A 105 -22.28 9.73 -2.78
N LEU A 106 -21.36 10.72 -2.66
CA LEU A 106 -21.58 12.05 -3.25
C LEU A 106 -21.66 12.00 -4.79
N VAL A 107 -20.82 11.19 -5.43
CA VAL A 107 -20.86 11.04 -6.90
C VAL A 107 -22.15 10.39 -7.34
N LEU A 108 -22.67 9.41 -6.58
CA LEU A 108 -23.92 8.73 -6.91
C LEU A 108 -25.17 9.60 -6.73
N GLU A 109 -25.11 10.71 -5.97
CA GLU A 109 -26.19 11.70 -5.93
C GLU A 109 -26.40 12.36 -7.29
N ASP A 110 -25.31 12.65 -8.03
CA ASP A 110 -25.36 13.29 -9.34
C ASP A 110 -25.39 12.27 -10.51
N TYR A 111 -24.80 11.07 -10.30
CA TYR A 111 -24.68 10.00 -11.29
C TYR A 111 -25.21 8.68 -10.74
N PRO A 112 -26.54 8.54 -10.53
CA PRO A 112 -27.13 7.39 -9.83
C PRO A 112 -26.91 6.04 -10.54
N ASP A 113 -26.65 6.05 -11.84
CA ASP A 113 -26.39 4.84 -12.63
C ASP A 113 -24.89 4.48 -12.71
N ALA A 114 -24.00 5.30 -12.11
CA ALA A 114 -22.57 5.03 -12.12
C ALA A 114 -22.25 3.77 -11.31
N LYS A 115 -21.41 2.93 -11.88
CA LYS A 115 -20.93 1.69 -11.22
C LYS A 115 -19.55 1.94 -10.62
N ILE A 116 -19.51 2.22 -9.34
CA ILE A 116 -18.29 2.46 -8.58
C ILE A 116 -18.26 1.49 -7.40
N GLU A 117 -17.29 0.59 -7.38
CA GLU A 117 -17.04 -0.32 -6.27
C GLU A 117 -15.79 0.10 -5.50
N VAL A 118 -15.92 0.25 -4.17
CA VAL A 118 -14.83 0.60 -3.26
C VAL A 118 -14.53 -0.58 -2.36
N MET A 119 -13.38 -1.18 -2.56
CA MET A 119 -12.92 -2.36 -1.84
C MET A 119 -11.77 -2.02 -0.89
N ASP A 120 -11.91 -2.46 0.36
CA ASP A 120 -10.79 -2.57 1.30
C ASP A 120 -9.88 -3.71 0.84
N SER A 121 -8.67 -3.41 0.40
CA SER A 121 -7.73 -4.45 -0.05
C SER A 121 -7.30 -5.39 1.08
N THR A 122 -7.47 -4.98 2.35
CA THR A 122 -6.87 -5.61 3.53
C THR A 122 -5.36 -5.80 3.40
N ALA A 123 -4.74 -5.01 2.54
CA ALA A 123 -3.34 -5.10 2.15
C ALA A 123 -2.64 -3.74 2.33
N ALA A 124 -1.34 -3.75 2.17
CA ALA A 124 -0.45 -2.60 2.23
C ALA A 124 0.77 -2.86 1.35
N THR A 125 1.36 -1.80 0.80
CA THR A 125 2.62 -1.87 0.05
C THR A 125 2.56 -2.93 -1.07
N VAL A 126 3.56 -3.79 -1.19
CA VAL A 126 3.64 -4.84 -2.21
C VAL A 126 2.45 -5.82 -2.20
N THR A 127 1.82 -6.07 -1.05
CA THR A 127 0.61 -6.93 -1.04
C THR A 127 -0.59 -6.22 -1.64
N GLU A 128 -0.67 -4.91 -1.54
CA GLU A 128 -1.68 -4.12 -2.22
C GLU A 128 -1.42 -4.05 -3.72
N SER A 129 -0.13 -3.88 -4.15
CA SER A 129 0.22 -4.02 -5.57
C SER A 129 -0.27 -5.33 -6.17
N ILE A 130 -0.10 -6.45 -5.45
CA ILE A 130 -0.55 -7.78 -5.92
C ILE A 130 -2.07 -7.80 -6.12
N VAL A 131 -2.84 -7.23 -5.18
CA VAL A 131 -4.30 -7.14 -5.33
C VAL A 131 -4.68 -6.30 -6.56
N VAL A 132 -3.97 -5.17 -6.77
CA VAL A 132 -4.17 -4.31 -7.95
C VAL A 132 -3.80 -5.04 -9.24
N GLU A 133 -2.66 -5.72 -9.30
CA GLU A 133 -2.23 -6.48 -10.47
C GLU A 133 -3.18 -7.65 -10.79
N ASN A 134 -3.75 -8.30 -9.78
CA ASN A 134 -4.79 -9.31 -9.97
C ASN A 134 -6.06 -8.69 -10.57
N ALA A 135 -6.48 -7.52 -10.10
CA ALA A 135 -7.61 -6.80 -10.71
C ALA A 135 -7.35 -6.44 -12.17
N VAL A 136 -6.12 -5.99 -12.49
CA VAL A 136 -5.68 -5.73 -13.87
C VAL A 136 -5.77 -7.00 -14.73
N ALA A 137 -5.26 -8.12 -14.22
CA ALA A 137 -5.30 -9.39 -14.96
C ALA A 137 -6.75 -9.84 -15.24
N MET A 138 -7.66 -9.68 -14.29
CA MET A 138 -9.08 -10.01 -14.47
C MET A 138 -9.75 -9.06 -15.48
N ARG A 139 -9.51 -7.75 -15.38
CA ARG A 139 -10.00 -6.76 -16.35
C ARG A 139 -9.53 -7.11 -17.78
N ASP A 140 -8.25 -7.39 -17.93
CA ASP A 140 -7.61 -7.67 -19.22
C ASP A 140 -8.05 -9.04 -19.79
N ALA A 141 -8.45 -9.98 -18.92
CA ALA A 141 -9.10 -11.23 -19.30
C ALA A 141 -10.58 -11.07 -19.70
N GLY A 142 -11.15 -9.86 -19.55
CA GLY A 142 -12.53 -9.56 -19.92
C GLY A 142 -13.59 -9.87 -18.86
N CYS A 143 -13.17 -10.11 -17.60
CA CYS A 143 -14.10 -10.28 -16.50
C CYS A 143 -14.95 -9.00 -16.28
N SER A 144 -16.17 -9.18 -15.79
CA SER A 144 -17.01 -8.09 -15.34
C SER A 144 -16.49 -7.50 -14.01
N LEU A 145 -16.99 -6.31 -13.65
CA LEU A 145 -16.67 -5.69 -12.36
C LEU A 145 -17.10 -6.60 -11.19
N ASP A 146 -18.30 -7.17 -11.27
CA ASP A 146 -18.85 -8.01 -10.22
C ASP A 146 -18.02 -9.29 -10.01
N GLU A 147 -17.64 -9.97 -11.11
CA GLU A 147 -16.75 -11.16 -11.05
C GLU A 147 -15.39 -10.82 -10.44
N ALA A 148 -14.82 -9.66 -10.77
CA ALA A 148 -13.56 -9.20 -10.20
C ALA A 148 -13.70 -8.92 -8.70
N VAL A 149 -14.76 -8.25 -8.28
CA VAL A 149 -15.05 -7.94 -6.86
C VAL A 149 -15.22 -9.23 -6.05
N ASP A 150 -15.98 -10.19 -6.56
CA ASP A 150 -16.23 -11.46 -5.88
C ASP A 150 -14.93 -12.25 -5.69
N TRP A 151 -14.15 -12.39 -6.75
CA TRP A 151 -12.88 -13.12 -6.70
C TRP A 151 -11.88 -12.45 -5.76
N LEU A 152 -11.66 -11.14 -5.92
CA LEU A 152 -10.71 -10.38 -5.10
C LEU A 152 -11.13 -10.36 -3.62
N SER A 153 -12.42 -10.37 -3.32
CA SER A 153 -12.93 -10.42 -1.95
C SER A 153 -12.53 -11.71 -1.22
N ALA A 154 -12.45 -12.82 -1.92
CA ALA A 154 -11.98 -14.09 -1.39
C ALA A 154 -10.44 -14.15 -1.33
N GLU A 155 -9.77 -13.72 -2.39
CA GLU A 155 -8.31 -13.86 -2.56
C GLU A 155 -7.52 -12.94 -1.62
N ARG A 156 -7.96 -11.68 -1.42
CA ARG A 156 -7.25 -10.71 -0.56
C ARG A 156 -6.96 -11.21 0.85
N ALA A 157 -7.79 -12.11 1.38
CA ALA A 157 -7.61 -12.69 2.71
C ALA A 157 -6.41 -13.66 2.79
N THR A 158 -5.88 -14.12 1.66
CA THR A 158 -4.73 -15.03 1.60
C THR A 158 -3.38 -14.30 1.64
N ASN A 159 -3.38 -12.99 1.39
CA ASN A 159 -2.17 -12.19 1.29
C ASN A 159 -1.52 -11.97 2.66
N GLN A 160 -0.25 -12.33 2.76
CA GLN A 160 0.58 -12.12 3.95
C GLN A 160 1.97 -11.65 3.55
N ILE A 161 2.55 -10.78 4.37
CA ILE A 161 3.92 -10.31 4.17
C ILE A 161 4.72 -10.42 5.47
N PHE A 162 5.92 -10.98 5.39
CA PHE A 162 6.91 -10.94 6.47
C PHE A 162 7.96 -9.91 6.12
N PHE A 163 8.23 -9.00 7.05
CA PHE A 163 9.27 -8.00 6.87
C PHE A 163 10.01 -7.72 8.19
N THR A 164 11.13 -7.04 8.08
CA THR A 164 11.89 -6.55 9.23
C THR A 164 12.26 -5.09 9.03
N VAL A 165 12.46 -4.38 10.10
CA VAL A 165 12.87 -2.97 10.11
C VAL A 165 14.12 -2.78 10.97
N GLY A 166 14.88 -1.73 10.73
CA GLY A 166 16.06 -1.39 11.52
C GLY A 166 15.71 -1.07 12.97
N ASN A 167 14.61 -0.34 13.17
CA ASN A 167 13.97 -0.07 14.45
C ASN A 167 12.46 0.09 14.26
N LEU A 168 11.71 0.15 15.34
CA LEU A 168 10.25 0.29 15.32
C LEU A 168 9.77 1.73 15.47
N ASP A 169 10.68 2.71 15.53
CA ASP A 169 10.36 4.09 15.90
C ASP A 169 9.32 4.72 14.96
N TYR A 170 9.46 4.51 13.64
CA TYR A 170 8.49 5.05 12.69
C TYR A 170 7.09 4.43 12.87
N LEU A 171 7.00 3.13 13.15
CA LEU A 171 5.72 2.46 13.41
C LEU A 171 5.09 2.95 14.72
N ILE A 172 5.92 3.14 15.76
CA ILE A 172 5.47 3.66 17.06
C ILE A 172 5.02 5.11 16.93
N LYS A 173 5.85 5.98 16.36
CA LYS A 173 5.57 7.40 16.19
C LYS A 173 4.38 7.64 15.26
N GLY A 174 4.25 6.81 14.22
CA GLY A 174 3.10 6.82 13.33
C GLY A 174 1.82 6.23 13.93
N GLY A 175 1.89 5.55 15.07
CA GLY A 175 0.74 4.90 15.69
C GLY A 175 0.25 3.64 14.95
N ARG A 176 1.03 3.08 14.03
CA ARG A 176 0.70 1.88 13.24
C ARG A 176 1.51 0.65 13.66
N ILE A 177 1.98 0.62 14.91
CA ILE A 177 2.73 -0.51 15.47
C ILE A 177 1.88 -1.79 15.59
N GLY A 178 0.56 -1.69 15.54
CA GLY A 178 -0.36 -2.81 15.59
C GLY A 178 -0.22 -3.64 16.86
N LYS A 179 -0.23 -4.97 16.69
CA LYS A 179 -0.10 -5.95 17.79
C LYS A 179 1.35 -6.38 18.06
N VAL A 180 2.32 -5.60 17.62
CA VAL A 180 3.75 -5.82 17.92
C VAL A 180 4.03 -5.35 19.34
N THR A 181 4.00 -6.26 20.31
CA THR A 181 4.20 -5.91 21.72
C THR A 181 5.67 -5.77 22.10
N GLY A 182 5.97 -4.72 22.70
CA GLY A 182 7.07 -3.97 23.23
C GLY A 182 8.29 -4.61 23.88
N ARG A 183 8.63 -5.87 23.77
CA ARG A 183 9.91 -6.39 24.29
C ARG A 183 11.04 -6.56 23.28
N ALA A 184 10.73 -6.45 21.99
CA ALA A 184 11.72 -6.62 20.92
C ALA A 184 12.45 -5.32 20.54
N ALA A 185 12.00 -4.17 21.03
CA ALA A 185 12.40 -2.87 20.50
C ALA A 185 13.86 -2.46 20.79
N ASN A 186 14.53 -3.04 21.80
CA ASN A 186 15.83 -2.52 22.28
C ASN A 186 16.88 -3.58 22.61
N MET A 187 16.76 -4.81 22.09
CA MET A 187 17.84 -5.79 22.27
C MET A 187 18.91 -5.64 21.19
N LEU A 188 20.12 -5.29 21.61
CA LEU A 188 21.28 -5.11 20.71
C LEU A 188 21.45 -6.34 19.79
N GLY A 189 21.44 -6.10 18.48
CA GLY A 189 21.67 -7.14 17.47
C GLY A 189 20.49 -8.02 17.09
N ILE A 190 19.29 -7.77 17.64
CA ILE A 190 18.06 -8.50 17.29
C ILE A 190 17.15 -7.59 16.44
N LYS A 191 16.74 -8.08 15.27
CA LYS A 191 15.76 -7.39 14.43
C LYS A 191 14.38 -8.01 14.60
N PRO A 192 13.32 -7.20 14.76
CA PRO A 192 11.97 -7.73 14.85
C PRO A 192 11.57 -8.32 13.50
N MET A 193 11.02 -9.53 13.52
CA MET A 193 10.27 -10.07 12.39
C MET A 193 8.82 -9.63 12.55
N ILE A 194 8.30 -8.99 11.54
CA ILE A 194 6.93 -8.45 11.53
C ILE A 194 6.12 -9.23 10.51
N LEU A 195 4.92 -9.64 10.91
CA LEU A 195 3.93 -10.25 10.03
C LEU A 195 2.80 -9.24 9.80
N PHE A 196 2.54 -8.92 8.54
CA PHE A 196 1.32 -8.23 8.15
C PHE A 196 0.37 -9.24 7.52
N LYS A 197 -0.83 -9.35 8.07
CA LYS A 197 -1.92 -10.18 7.58
C LYS A 197 -3.26 -9.64 8.04
N ASP A 198 -4.32 -9.96 7.34
CA ASP A 198 -5.68 -9.53 7.68
C ASP A 198 -5.79 -8.00 7.87
N GLY A 199 -4.95 -7.23 7.15
CA GLY A 199 -4.90 -5.78 7.23
C GLY A 199 -4.18 -5.20 8.44
N GLU A 200 -3.55 -6.01 9.30
CA GLU A 200 -2.92 -5.58 10.55
C GLU A 200 -1.47 -6.08 10.67
N ILE A 201 -0.72 -5.43 11.57
CA ILE A 201 0.65 -5.78 11.93
C ILE A 201 0.68 -6.63 13.20
N PHE A 202 1.38 -7.77 13.13
CA PHE A 202 1.59 -8.70 14.23
C PHE A 202 3.09 -8.93 14.49
N SER A 203 3.44 -9.37 15.69
CA SER A 203 4.77 -9.89 15.94
C SER A 203 4.96 -11.22 15.20
N GLY A 204 5.92 -11.26 14.29
CA GLY A 204 6.32 -12.47 13.57
C GLY A 204 7.46 -13.25 14.26
N GLY A 205 7.87 -12.81 15.46
CA GLY A 205 9.00 -13.39 16.19
C GLY A 205 10.24 -12.50 16.19
N MET A 206 11.39 -13.08 16.51
CA MET A 206 12.68 -12.40 16.55
C MET A 206 13.72 -13.18 15.73
N SER A 207 14.56 -12.47 15.00
CA SER A 207 15.65 -13.05 14.24
C SER A 207 17.00 -12.71 14.88
N TYR A 208 17.82 -13.72 15.14
CA TYR A 208 19.17 -13.55 15.64
C TYR A 208 20.19 -13.26 14.50
N SER A 209 21.33 -12.68 14.84
CA SER A 209 22.34 -12.06 13.98
C SER A 209 22.84 -12.85 12.76
N ARG A 210 22.59 -14.15 12.64
CA ARG A 210 22.92 -14.90 11.41
C ARG A 210 22.03 -14.53 10.22
N MET A 211 20.80 -14.06 10.45
CA MET A 211 20.00 -13.43 9.39
C MET A 211 20.39 -11.96 9.17
N ALA A 212 21.08 -11.32 10.10
CA ALA A 212 21.61 -9.97 9.90
C ALA A 212 22.73 -9.91 8.83
N SER A 213 23.47 -10.99 8.60
CA SER A 213 24.39 -11.09 7.46
C SER A 213 23.68 -11.29 6.12
N MET A 214 22.41 -11.74 6.13
CA MET A 214 21.55 -11.76 4.95
C MET A 214 20.83 -10.42 4.77
N THR A 215 20.82 -9.52 5.74
CA THR A 215 20.24 -8.17 5.68
C THR A 215 21.22 -7.07 5.25
N SER A 216 22.48 -7.39 4.97
CA SER A 216 23.32 -6.60 4.07
C SER A 216 22.98 -6.85 2.59
N SER A 217 22.07 -7.75 2.32
CA SER A 217 21.40 -8.05 1.06
C SER A 217 19.90 -7.80 1.18
N PRO A 218 19.20 -7.58 0.08
CA PRO A 218 17.80 -7.15 0.03
C PRO A 218 16.87 -7.99 0.90
N LEU A 219 15.82 -7.36 1.43
CA LEU A 219 14.83 -7.93 2.33
C LEU A 219 14.13 -9.14 1.73
N PHE A 220 13.96 -10.18 2.56
CA PHE A 220 13.05 -11.29 2.26
C PHE A 220 11.61 -10.89 2.58
N ILE A 221 10.80 -10.72 1.56
CA ILE A 221 9.36 -10.70 1.67
C ILE A 221 8.86 -12.08 1.20
N ARG A 222 8.24 -12.85 2.08
CA ARG A 222 7.57 -14.08 1.70
C ARG A 222 6.07 -13.81 1.63
N VAL A 223 5.53 -13.84 0.45
CA VAL A 223 4.09 -13.86 0.22
C VAL A 223 3.64 -15.32 0.28
N ALA A 224 2.59 -15.60 1.03
CA ALA A 224 2.16 -16.97 1.32
C ALA A 224 1.38 -17.59 0.15
N GLN A 225 1.97 -17.64 -0.98
CA GLN A 225 1.73 -18.62 -2.06
C GLN A 225 2.99 -18.74 -2.89
N SER A 226 3.96 -19.53 -2.39
CA SER A 226 5.13 -20.01 -3.13
C SER A 226 6.08 -18.97 -3.76
N THR A 227 5.93 -17.69 -3.49
CA THR A 227 6.76 -16.65 -4.08
C THR A 227 7.57 -15.93 -3.00
N VAL A 228 8.89 -16.00 -3.12
CA VAL A 228 9.80 -15.21 -2.29
C VAL A 228 10.10 -13.93 -3.05
N ILE A 229 9.62 -12.81 -2.56
CA ILE A 229 9.94 -11.49 -3.10
C ILE A 229 11.11 -10.94 -2.29
N PHE A 230 12.22 -10.66 -2.98
CA PHE A 230 13.32 -9.91 -2.42
C PHE A 230 13.07 -8.43 -2.69
N ALA A 231 12.69 -7.67 -1.69
CA ALA A 231 12.69 -6.23 -1.77
C ALA A 231 13.89 -5.70 -0.98
N PRO A 232 14.69 -4.78 -1.53
CA PRO A 232 15.69 -4.08 -0.77
C PRO A 232 14.98 -3.17 0.22
N ILE A 233 14.95 -3.56 1.48
CA ILE A 233 14.34 -2.75 2.52
C ILE A 233 15.40 -2.15 3.40
N PHE A 234 15.21 -0.86 3.58
CA PHE A 234 15.72 -0.09 4.70
C PHE A 234 17.13 -0.43 5.16
N GLN A 235 18.08 -0.19 4.34
CA GLN A 235 19.28 0.45 4.81
C GLN A 235 19.12 1.92 4.45
N LEU A 236 18.86 2.73 5.47
CA LEU A 236 18.91 4.18 5.36
C LEU A 236 18.00 4.79 4.29
N GLY A 237 16.70 4.78 4.52
CA GLY A 237 15.81 5.74 3.89
C GLY A 237 15.62 5.67 2.37
N CYS A 238 16.05 4.63 1.69
CA CYS A 238 15.83 4.50 0.25
C CYS A 238 15.02 3.25 -0.07
N PHE A 239 13.72 3.42 -0.33
CA PHE A 239 12.94 2.43 -1.04
C PHE A 239 13.28 2.46 -2.53
N ARG A 240 13.80 1.39 -3.05
CA ARG A 240 13.54 0.95 -4.41
C ARG A 240 13.01 -0.47 -4.30
N ALA A 241 11.72 -0.61 -4.38
CA ALA A 241 11.13 -1.88 -4.71
C ALA A 241 11.40 -2.15 -6.19
N SER A 242 12.43 -2.92 -6.46
CA SER A 242 12.51 -3.65 -7.71
C SER A 242 12.00 -5.03 -7.40
N ALA A 243 10.68 -5.20 -7.47
CA ALA A 243 10.05 -6.49 -7.34
C ALA A 243 10.42 -7.32 -8.57
N LEU A 244 11.25 -8.33 -8.40
CA LEU A 244 11.37 -9.42 -9.36
C LEU A 244 10.36 -10.48 -8.90
N VAL A 245 9.17 -10.44 -9.46
CA VAL A 245 8.17 -11.49 -9.29
C VAL A 245 8.56 -12.62 -10.23
N THR A 246 9.11 -13.70 -9.70
CA THR A 246 9.20 -14.96 -10.44
C THR A 246 8.02 -15.81 -10.00
N VAL A 247 6.99 -15.82 -10.81
CA VAL A 247 5.91 -16.81 -10.73
C VAL A 247 6.44 -18.08 -11.38
N SER A 248 6.69 -19.14 -10.60
CA SER A 248 6.87 -20.48 -11.15
C SER A 248 5.54 -21.19 -11.11
N SER A 249 5.08 -21.57 -12.30
CA SER A 249 3.95 -22.48 -12.57
C SER A 249 4.03 -23.79 -11.82
#